data_ea6e5e9419d5f4780dd840f9d388e65d
#
_entry.id   ea6e5e9419d5f4780dd840f9d388e65d
#
_cell.length_a   1.000
_cell.length_b   1.000
_cell.length_c   1.000
_cell.angle_alpha   90.00
_cell.angle_beta   90.00
_cell.angle_gamma   90.00
#
_symmetry.space_group_name_H-M   'P 1'
#
loop_
_entity.id
_entity.type
_entity.pdbx_description
1 polymer ?
#
loop_
_entity_poly.entity_id
_entity_poly.type
_entity_poly.pdbx_seq_one_letter_code
_entity_poly.pdbx_strand_id
1 'polypeptide(L)'
;MRVSLVGVSCVGTTTIGRILADRRGWPFFDLDEEIERHFGLSIERLQAKFLTSYDYRKDCATVLERIPAANPDCVIALPPSGLRDAFLRVVRRMPGVTVAVHDTPENILERITFYDIDSRPIDKHLTGEERILYLKEIKADIAYFKRSYARADLQVIITDLDPEASAAAIDAPLEIQQRVARGELGNTGE
;
A
#
# COMPACT_ATOMS: atom_id res chain seq x y z
N MET A 1 -15.01 -8.70 -0.59
CA MET A 1 -13.57 -9.02 -0.91
C MET A 1 -12.70 -7.88 -0.46
N ARG A 2 -11.66 -8.13 0.33
CA ARG A 2 -10.66 -7.13 0.68
C ARG A 2 -9.58 -7.06 -0.41
N VAL A 3 -9.19 -5.85 -0.80
CA VAL A 3 -8.00 -5.59 -1.64
C VAL A 3 -6.99 -4.80 -0.82
N SER A 4 -5.77 -5.30 -0.67
CA SER A 4 -4.70 -4.61 0.04
C SER A 4 -3.61 -4.22 -0.95
N LEU A 5 -3.36 -2.92 -1.08
CA LEU A 5 -2.31 -2.36 -1.95
C LEU A 5 -1.05 -2.12 -1.13
N VAL A 6 0.11 -2.49 -1.67
CA VAL A 6 1.41 -2.23 -1.05
C VAL A 6 2.41 -1.78 -2.11
N GLY A 7 3.35 -0.96 -1.72
CA GLY A 7 4.45 -0.49 -2.56
C GLY A 7 5.41 0.38 -1.75
N VAL A 8 6.49 0.82 -2.35
CA VAL A 8 7.41 1.76 -1.70
C VAL A 8 6.71 3.11 -1.47
N SER A 9 7.23 3.90 -0.56
CA SER A 9 6.69 5.24 -0.30
C SER A 9 6.55 6.04 -1.59
N CYS A 10 5.47 6.81 -1.70
CA CYS A 10 5.15 7.68 -2.85
C CYS A 10 4.91 6.95 -4.18
N VAL A 11 4.78 5.61 -4.20
CA VAL A 11 4.39 4.89 -5.43
C VAL A 11 2.95 5.20 -5.86
N GLY A 12 2.08 5.66 -4.94
CA GLY A 12 0.71 6.09 -5.23
C GLY A 12 -0.40 5.19 -4.70
N THR A 13 -0.10 4.25 -3.79
CA THR A 13 -1.08 3.29 -3.23
C THR A 13 -2.33 3.96 -2.65
N THR A 14 -2.19 5.09 -1.97
CA THR A 14 -3.31 5.85 -1.40
C THR A 14 -4.22 6.44 -2.49
N THR A 15 -3.64 7.13 -3.47
CA THR A 15 -4.40 7.75 -4.56
C THR A 15 -5.10 6.70 -5.42
N ILE A 16 -4.36 5.69 -5.87
CA ILE A 16 -4.89 4.59 -6.69
C ILE A 16 -5.94 3.79 -5.91
N GLY A 17 -5.70 3.56 -4.61
CA GLY A 17 -6.62 2.83 -3.74
C GLY A 17 -7.96 3.55 -3.55
N ARG A 18 -7.99 4.88 -3.42
CA ARG A 18 -9.22 5.67 -3.35
C ARG A 18 -10.02 5.53 -4.64
N ILE A 19 -9.37 5.69 -5.80
CA ILE A 19 -10.01 5.54 -7.11
C ILE A 19 -10.58 4.12 -7.29
N LEU A 20 -9.81 3.10 -6.94
CA LEU A 20 -10.26 1.70 -7.02
C LEU A 20 -11.48 1.44 -6.13
N ALA A 21 -11.47 1.98 -4.91
CA ALA A 21 -12.57 1.88 -3.97
C ALA A 21 -13.84 2.55 -4.49
N ASP A 22 -13.71 3.78 -5.01
CA ASP A 22 -14.83 4.53 -5.63
C ASP A 22 -15.43 3.76 -6.82
N ARG A 23 -14.61 3.21 -7.71
CA ARG A 23 -15.06 2.39 -8.85
C ARG A 23 -15.85 1.16 -8.43
N ARG A 24 -15.53 0.58 -7.27
CA ARG A 24 -16.20 -0.62 -6.73
C ARG A 24 -17.33 -0.31 -5.76
N GLY A 25 -17.54 0.95 -5.38
CA GLY A 25 -18.49 1.35 -4.34
C GLY A 25 -18.11 0.80 -2.96
N TRP A 26 -16.81 0.65 -2.68
CA TRP A 26 -16.27 0.12 -1.43
C TRP A 26 -15.63 1.19 -0.59
N PRO A 27 -15.57 1.05 0.74
CA PRO A 27 -14.80 1.93 1.59
C PRO A 27 -13.30 1.78 1.34
N PHE A 28 -12.59 2.90 1.42
CA PHE A 28 -11.14 2.99 1.37
C PHE A 28 -10.56 3.29 2.75
N PHE A 29 -9.46 2.64 3.07
CA PHE A 29 -8.69 2.86 4.29
C PHE A 29 -7.20 3.02 3.96
N ASP A 30 -6.60 4.10 4.44
CA ASP A 30 -5.15 4.21 4.52
C ASP A 30 -4.72 3.71 5.90
N LEU A 31 -3.87 2.69 5.97
CA LEU A 31 -3.53 2.08 7.25
C LEU A 31 -2.75 3.03 8.15
N ASP A 32 -1.92 3.91 7.59
CA ASP A 32 -1.20 4.89 8.40
C ASP A 32 -2.17 5.92 9.01
N GLU A 33 -3.15 6.42 8.24
CA GLU A 33 -4.22 7.28 8.76
C GLU A 33 -5.04 6.58 9.86
N GLU A 34 -5.37 5.29 9.69
CA GLU A 34 -6.11 4.52 10.70
C GLU A 34 -5.30 4.30 11.99
N ILE A 35 -3.99 4.07 11.85
CA ILE A 35 -3.06 3.95 12.98
C ILE A 35 -3.00 5.29 13.74
N GLU A 36 -2.80 6.40 13.04
CA GLU A 36 -2.77 7.73 13.66
C GLU A 36 -4.07 8.04 14.40
N ARG A 37 -5.21 7.74 13.78
CA ARG A 37 -6.53 7.92 14.40
C ARG A 37 -6.71 7.05 15.64
N HIS A 38 -6.22 5.81 15.59
CA HIS A 38 -6.36 4.86 16.71
C HIS A 38 -5.50 5.27 17.91
N PHE A 39 -4.26 5.68 17.68
CA PHE A 39 -3.33 6.03 18.76
C PHE A 39 -3.34 7.52 19.14
N GLY A 40 -3.98 8.37 18.36
CA GLY A 40 -4.02 9.83 18.57
C GLY A 40 -2.65 10.50 18.42
N LEU A 41 -1.77 9.93 17.60
CA LEU A 41 -0.39 10.37 17.37
C LEU A 41 -0.03 10.23 15.89
N SER A 42 0.85 11.11 15.38
CA SER A 42 1.47 10.91 14.07
C SER A 42 2.34 9.66 14.03
N ILE A 43 2.54 9.09 12.84
CA ILE A 43 3.36 7.90 12.64
C ILE A 43 4.76 8.08 13.23
N GLU A 44 5.41 9.24 12.99
CA GLU A 44 6.76 9.53 13.48
C GLU A 44 6.81 9.56 15.01
N ARG A 45 5.84 10.22 15.65
CA ARG A 45 5.74 10.27 17.12
C ARG A 45 5.42 8.89 17.72
N LEU A 46 4.60 8.11 17.02
CA LEU A 46 4.28 6.76 17.46
C LEU A 46 5.49 5.84 17.35
N GLN A 47 6.20 5.86 16.22
CA GLN A 47 7.41 5.05 16.02
C GLN A 47 8.49 5.35 17.05
N ALA A 48 8.66 6.63 17.43
CA ALA A 48 9.62 7.04 18.45
C ALA A 48 9.35 6.44 19.86
N LYS A 49 8.16 5.90 20.12
CA LYS A 49 7.81 5.24 21.38
C LYS A 49 8.26 3.78 21.45
N PHE A 50 8.63 3.17 20.34
CA PHE A 50 9.02 1.77 20.27
C PHE A 50 10.54 1.62 20.14
N LEU A 51 11.11 0.64 20.84
CA LEU A 51 12.52 0.32 20.70
C LEU A 51 12.85 -0.39 19.38
N THR A 52 11.89 -1.11 18.82
CA THR A 52 12.08 -1.85 17.57
C THR A 52 10.92 -1.61 16.59
N SER A 53 11.24 -1.64 15.30
CA SER A 53 10.20 -1.62 14.25
C SER A 53 9.28 -2.86 14.30
N TYR A 54 9.74 -3.95 14.93
CA TYR A 54 8.92 -5.16 15.10
C TYR A 54 7.79 -4.91 16.10
N ASP A 55 8.09 -4.32 17.27
CA ASP A 55 7.08 -4.03 18.30
C ASP A 55 6.06 -3.02 17.78
N TYR A 56 6.54 -1.96 17.11
CA TYR A 56 5.67 -1.01 16.41
C TYR A 56 4.69 -1.73 15.48
N ARG A 57 5.20 -2.58 14.55
CA ARG A 57 4.32 -3.29 13.61
C ARG A 57 3.39 -4.29 14.29
N LYS A 58 3.79 -4.86 15.42
CA LYS A 58 2.95 -5.78 16.19
C LYS A 58 1.73 -5.08 16.76
N ASP A 59 1.91 -3.91 17.35
CA ASP A 59 0.80 -3.14 17.91
C ASP A 59 -0.09 -2.54 16.83
N CYS A 60 0.50 -1.99 15.76
CA CYS A 60 -0.24 -1.45 14.61
C CYS A 60 -1.02 -2.53 13.84
N ALA A 61 -0.60 -3.79 13.87
CA ALA A 61 -1.31 -4.88 13.21
C ALA A 61 -2.70 -5.12 13.81
N THR A 62 -2.94 -4.75 15.06
CA THR A 62 -4.28 -4.81 15.70
C THR A 62 -5.28 -3.86 15.06
N VAL A 63 -4.80 -2.73 14.52
CA VAL A 63 -5.63 -1.78 13.76
C VAL A 63 -6.02 -2.40 12.42
N LEU A 64 -5.06 -2.99 11.71
CA LEU A 64 -5.32 -3.68 10.44
C LEU A 64 -6.35 -4.80 10.57
N GLU A 65 -6.36 -5.56 11.66
CA GLU A 65 -7.32 -6.65 11.89
C GLU A 65 -8.78 -6.16 11.98
N ARG A 66 -9.00 -4.95 12.49
CA ARG A 66 -10.34 -4.39 12.73
C ARG A 66 -11.02 -3.90 11.46
N ILE A 67 -10.26 -3.41 10.48
CA ILE A 67 -10.80 -2.80 9.27
C ILE A 67 -11.69 -3.79 8.49
N PRO A 68 -11.20 -4.95 8.04
CA PRO A 68 -12.02 -5.87 7.27
C PRO A 68 -13.02 -6.67 8.11
N ALA A 69 -12.85 -6.70 9.44
CA ALA A 69 -13.87 -7.27 10.32
C ALA A 69 -15.17 -6.48 10.29
N ALA A 70 -15.07 -5.15 10.18
CA ALA A 70 -16.22 -4.26 10.05
C ALA A 70 -16.66 -4.04 8.58
N ASN A 71 -15.73 -4.20 7.62
CA ASN A 71 -15.93 -3.92 6.20
C ASN A 71 -15.37 -5.06 5.35
N PRO A 72 -16.14 -6.13 5.10
CA PRO A 72 -15.67 -7.33 4.38
C PRO A 72 -15.28 -7.02 2.92
N ASP A 73 -15.90 -6.00 2.32
CA ASP A 73 -15.54 -5.46 1.01
C ASP A 73 -14.89 -4.09 1.23
N CYS A 74 -13.58 -3.98 0.98
CA CYS A 74 -12.83 -2.75 1.18
C CYS A 74 -11.52 -2.74 0.40
N VAL A 75 -10.97 -1.54 0.19
CA VAL A 75 -9.60 -1.33 -0.30
C VAL A 75 -8.77 -0.74 0.85
N ILE A 76 -7.58 -1.31 1.08
CA ILE A 76 -6.66 -0.87 2.13
C ILE A 76 -5.31 -0.55 1.49
N ALA A 77 -4.84 0.69 1.63
CA ALA A 77 -3.45 1.03 1.38
C ALA A 77 -2.61 0.64 2.60
N LEU A 78 -1.59 -0.19 2.38
CA LEU A 78 -0.65 -0.63 3.40
C LEU A 78 0.63 0.21 3.33
N PRO A 79 1.31 0.46 4.46
CA PRO A 79 2.64 1.05 4.45
C PRO A 79 3.64 0.17 3.71
N PRO A 80 4.83 0.66 3.33
CA PRO A 80 5.85 -0.13 2.62
C PRO A 80 6.19 -1.45 3.32
N SER A 81 6.11 -1.50 4.64
CA SER A 81 6.33 -2.73 5.44
C SER A 81 5.10 -3.64 5.56
N GLY A 82 4.02 -3.37 4.85
CA GLY A 82 2.71 -4.06 5.00
C GLY A 82 2.73 -5.56 4.73
N LEU A 83 3.73 -6.08 4.00
CA LEU A 83 3.93 -7.52 3.82
C LEU A 83 5.12 -8.07 4.63
N ARG A 84 5.36 -7.51 5.82
CA ARG A 84 6.40 -7.96 6.76
C ARG A 84 5.80 -8.27 8.14
N ASP A 85 6.45 -9.18 8.84
CA ASP A 85 6.26 -9.49 10.25
C ASP A 85 4.77 -9.65 10.67
N ALA A 86 4.31 -8.82 11.59
CA ALA A 86 2.94 -8.87 12.12
C ALA A 86 1.89 -8.50 11.06
N PHE A 87 2.13 -7.49 10.22
CA PHE A 87 1.23 -7.13 9.14
C PHE A 87 1.02 -8.30 8.16
N LEU A 88 2.09 -8.96 7.74
CA LEU A 88 1.98 -10.12 6.84
C LEU A 88 1.16 -11.24 7.46
N ARG A 89 1.30 -11.49 8.78
CA ARG A 89 0.51 -12.52 9.47
C ARG A 89 -0.98 -12.19 9.43
N VAL A 90 -1.33 -10.92 9.66
CA VAL A 90 -2.71 -10.45 9.60
C VAL A 90 -3.25 -10.57 8.18
N VAL A 91 -2.53 -10.03 7.20
CA VAL A 91 -2.93 -10.06 5.78
C VAL A 91 -3.22 -11.48 5.31
N ARG A 92 -2.40 -12.47 5.70
CA ARG A 92 -2.57 -13.88 5.30
C ARG A 92 -3.72 -14.61 5.97
N ARG A 93 -4.18 -14.15 7.14
CA ARG A 93 -5.31 -14.75 7.86
C ARG A 93 -6.65 -14.29 7.33
N MET A 94 -6.69 -13.15 6.66
CA MET A 94 -7.92 -12.54 6.20
C MET A 94 -8.16 -12.82 4.72
N PRO A 95 -9.38 -13.24 4.33
CA PRO A 95 -9.71 -13.41 2.92
C PRO A 95 -9.52 -12.12 2.13
N GLY A 96 -8.97 -12.21 0.94
CA GLY A 96 -8.75 -11.06 0.07
C GLY A 96 -7.56 -11.22 -0.86
N VAL A 97 -7.24 -10.17 -1.59
CA VAL A 97 -6.15 -10.12 -2.56
C VAL A 97 -5.16 -9.04 -2.14
N THR A 98 -3.89 -9.35 -2.21
CA THR A 98 -2.80 -8.39 -2.03
C THR A 98 -2.21 -8.03 -3.38
N VAL A 99 -2.01 -6.75 -3.62
CA VAL A 99 -1.47 -6.20 -4.87
C VAL A 99 -0.21 -5.40 -4.54
N ALA A 100 0.92 -5.82 -5.09
CA ALA A 100 2.13 -5.01 -5.06
C ALA A 100 2.15 -4.08 -6.28
N VAL A 101 2.26 -2.79 -6.01
CA VAL A 101 2.30 -1.73 -7.01
C VAL A 101 3.75 -1.31 -7.21
N HIS A 102 4.18 -1.27 -8.48
CA HIS A 102 5.55 -0.95 -8.87
C HIS A 102 5.59 0.19 -9.87
N ASP A 103 6.60 1.04 -9.71
CA ASP A 103 6.91 2.09 -10.68
C ASP A 103 8.42 2.31 -10.75
N THR A 104 8.86 3.12 -11.71
CA THR A 104 10.25 3.50 -11.82
C THR A 104 10.68 4.43 -10.67
N PRO A 105 11.94 4.37 -10.23
CA PRO A 105 12.43 5.28 -9.20
C PRO A 105 12.27 6.76 -9.58
N GLU A 106 12.39 7.06 -10.86
CA GLU A 106 12.26 8.40 -11.43
C GLU A 106 10.81 8.92 -11.26
N ASN A 107 9.80 8.12 -11.60
CA ASN A 107 8.39 8.48 -11.43
C ASN A 107 8.01 8.63 -9.94
N ILE A 108 8.56 7.78 -9.08
CA ILE A 108 8.35 7.87 -7.63
C ILE A 108 8.95 9.17 -7.08
N LEU A 109 10.15 9.56 -7.54
CA LEU A 109 10.82 10.80 -7.14
C LEU A 109 9.97 12.05 -7.45
N GLU A 110 9.28 12.08 -8.60
CA GLU A 110 8.42 13.20 -8.96
C GLU A 110 7.17 13.34 -8.07
N ARG A 111 6.80 12.26 -7.38
CA ARG A 111 5.63 12.20 -6.48
C ARG A 111 5.96 12.32 -5.00
N ILE A 112 7.24 12.55 -4.65
CA ILE A 112 7.63 12.67 -3.24
C ILE A 112 6.86 13.82 -2.59
N THR A 113 6.21 13.50 -1.49
CA THR A 113 5.62 14.47 -0.56
C THR A 113 6.39 14.39 0.76
N PHE A 114 6.78 15.54 1.27
CA PHE A 114 7.44 15.64 2.57
C PHE A 114 6.44 15.97 3.65
N TYR A 115 6.66 15.44 4.84
CA TYR A 115 5.83 15.68 6.02
C TYR A 115 6.68 16.11 7.20
N ASP A 116 6.10 16.92 8.09
CA ASP A 116 6.70 17.22 9.38
C ASP A 116 6.43 16.08 10.40
N ILE A 117 6.95 16.25 11.61
CA ILE A 117 6.78 15.27 12.70
C ILE A 117 5.31 15.05 13.11
N ASP A 118 4.43 15.96 12.74
CA ASP A 118 2.99 15.89 13.02
C ASP A 118 2.17 15.43 11.80
N SER A 119 2.83 14.80 10.81
CA SER A 119 2.24 14.30 9.55
C SER A 119 1.58 15.39 8.70
N ARG A 120 2.06 16.64 8.80
CA ARG A 120 1.57 17.74 7.97
C ARG A 120 2.46 17.88 6.74
N PRO A 121 1.89 18.07 5.54
CA PRO A 121 2.68 18.22 4.33
C PRO A 121 3.54 19.49 4.39
N ILE A 122 4.80 19.36 3.94
CA ILE A 122 5.78 20.44 3.84
C ILE A 122 6.00 20.73 2.36
N ASP A 123 5.91 22.00 1.97
CA ASP A 123 6.34 22.42 0.64
C ASP A 123 7.88 22.49 0.58
N LYS A 124 8.48 21.46 -0.01
CA LYS A 124 9.94 21.35 -0.15
C LYS A 124 10.28 21.03 -1.60
N HIS A 125 11.04 21.94 -2.22
CA HIS A 125 11.62 21.72 -3.53
C HIS A 125 13.04 21.15 -3.41
N LEU A 126 13.27 20.03 -4.09
CA LEU A 126 14.57 19.36 -4.08
C LEU A 126 15.56 20.07 -5.00
N THR A 127 16.77 20.32 -4.49
CA THR A 127 17.92 20.69 -5.32
C THR A 127 18.38 19.54 -6.20
N GLY A 128 19.25 19.80 -7.18
CA GLY A 128 19.80 18.74 -8.05
C GLY A 128 20.54 17.65 -7.26
N GLU A 129 21.32 18.04 -6.25
CA GLU A 129 22.05 17.10 -5.38
C GLU A 129 21.11 16.27 -4.51
N GLU A 130 20.10 16.91 -3.92
CA GLU A 130 19.09 16.19 -3.14
C GLU A 130 18.30 15.18 -4.00
N ARG A 131 17.96 15.53 -5.25
CA ARG A 131 17.29 14.60 -6.18
C ARG A 131 18.12 13.34 -6.43
N ILE A 132 19.44 13.48 -6.59
CA ILE A 132 20.35 12.33 -6.75
C ILE A 132 20.34 11.45 -5.49
N LEU A 133 20.37 12.08 -4.31
CA LEU A 133 20.34 11.35 -3.04
C LEU A 133 19.02 10.59 -2.87
N TYR A 134 17.87 11.26 -3.03
CA TYR A 134 16.56 10.63 -2.90
C TYR A 134 16.34 9.52 -3.94
N LEU A 135 16.82 9.70 -5.18
CA LEU A 135 16.77 8.65 -6.19
C LEU A 135 17.54 7.40 -5.76
N LYS A 136 18.70 7.57 -5.13
CA LYS A 136 19.47 6.47 -4.56
C LYS A 136 18.72 5.76 -3.42
N GLU A 137 18.07 6.51 -2.55
CA GLU A 137 17.27 5.97 -1.45
C GLU A 137 16.06 5.20 -1.98
N ILE A 138 15.32 5.73 -2.96
CA ILE A 138 14.19 5.03 -3.59
C ILE A 138 14.65 3.70 -4.20
N LYS A 139 15.79 3.69 -4.91
CA LYS A 139 16.36 2.44 -5.47
C LYS A 139 16.72 1.43 -4.38
N ALA A 140 17.25 1.91 -3.26
CA ALA A 140 17.55 1.06 -2.11
C ALA A 140 16.27 0.48 -1.48
N ASP A 141 15.23 1.27 -1.33
CA ASP A 141 13.93 0.82 -0.80
C ASP A 141 13.25 -0.21 -1.72
N ILE A 142 13.25 0.01 -3.03
CA ILE A 142 12.74 -0.96 -4.01
C ILE A 142 13.49 -2.30 -3.86
N ALA A 143 14.82 -2.26 -3.75
CA ALA A 143 15.63 -3.46 -3.57
C ALA A 143 15.36 -4.14 -2.22
N TYR A 144 15.23 -3.35 -1.13
CA TYR A 144 14.98 -3.83 0.21
C TYR A 144 13.62 -4.54 0.35
N PHE A 145 12.56 -3.98 -0.25
CA PHE A 145 11.22 -4.54 -0.17
C PHE A 145 10.91 -5.61 -1.23
N LYS A 146 11.75 -5.79 -2.24
CA LYS A 146 11.53 -6.73 -3.36
C LYS A 146 11.06 -8.11 -2.90
N ARG A 147 11.74 -8.71 -1.89
CA ARG A 147 11.37 -10.04 -1.36
C ARG A 147 10.05 -10.05 -0.61
N SER A 148 9.67 -8.93 -0.01
CA SER A 148 8.38 -8.80 0.68
C SER A 148 7.24 -8.68 -0.32
N TYR A 149 7.41 -7.86 -1.34
CA TYR A 149 6.39 -7.63 -2.37
C TYR A 149 6.17 -8.85 -3.28
N ALA A 150 7.20 -9.68 -3.49
CA ALA A 150 7.05 -10.98 -4.17
C ALA A 150 6.05 -11.94 -3.49
N ARG A 151 5.56 -11.62 -2.28
CA ARG A 151 4.55 -12.38 -1.55
C ARG A 151 3.11 -11.92 -1.85
N ALA A 152 2.94 -10.81 -2.58
CA ALA A 152 1.64 -10.34 -3.00
C ALA A 152 1.04 -11.26 -4.07
N ASP A 153 -0.28 -11.38 -4.07
CA ASP A 153 -1.00 -12.23 -5.00
C ASP A 153 -0.94 -11.71 -6.44
N LEU A 154 -0.88 -10.40 -6.59
CA LEU A 154 -0.74 -9.71 -7.88
C LEU A 154 0.43 -8.74 -7.85
N GLN A 155 1.10 -8.60 -9.01
CA GLN A 155 2.16 -7.63 -9.25
C GLN A 155 1.70 -6.70 -10.37
N VAL A 156 1.57 -5.40 -10.11
CA VAL A 156 1.10 -4.42 -11.09
C VAL A 156 2.14 -3.33 -11.29
N ILE A 157 2.56 -3.13 -12.53
CA ILE A 157 3.47 -2.06 -12.94
C ILE A 157 2.62 -0.92 -13.47
N ILE A 158 2.82 0.29 -12.94
CA ILE A 158 2.04 1.47 -13.26
C ILE A 158 2.86 2.53 -14.05
N THR A 159 4.01 2.14 -14.55
CA THR A 159 4.87 3.04 -15.34
C THR A 159 4.06 3.61 -16.52
N ASP A 160 4.15 4.94 -16.71
CA ASP A 160 3.45 5.70 -17.74
C ASP A 160 1.90 5.68 -17.66
N LEU A 161 1.35 5.20 -16.55
CA LEU A 161 -0.08 5.25 -16.29
C LEU A 161 -0.43 6.41 -15.36
N ASP A 162 -1.50 7.11 -15.69
CA ASP A 162 -2.13 8.03 -14.76
C ASP A 162 -2.85 7.27 -13.61
N PRO A 163 -3.31 7.92 -12.54
CA PRO A 163 -3.95 7.26 -11.41
C PRO A 163 -5.21 6.45 -11.79
N GLU A 164 -6.01 6.93 -12.73
CA GLU A 164 -7.23 6.25 -13.21
C GLU A 164 -6.87 4.98 -13.99
N ALA A 165 -5.93 5.06 -14.93
CA ALA A 165 -5.43 3.92 -15.67
C ALA A 165 -4.75 2.91 -14.76
N SER A 166 -4.02 3.37 -13.73
CA SER A 166 -3.40 2.52 -12.71
C SER A 166 -4.45 1.75 -11.91
N ALA A 167 -5.52 2.41 -11.49
CA ALA A 167 -6.63 1.76 -10.79
C ALA A 167 -7.33 0.74 -11.70
N ALA A 168 -7.54 1.05 -12.98
CA ALA A 168 -8.11 0.12 -13.97
C ALA A 168 -7.21 -1.10 -14.19
N ALA A 169 -5.89 -0.94 -14.25
CA ALA A 169 -4.93 -2.02 -14.39
C ALA A 169 -4.94 -2.99 -13.19
N ILE A 170 -5.26 -2.49 -11.99
CA ILE A 170 -5.46 -3.32 -10.80
C ILE A 170 -6.84 -3.98 -10.84
N ASP A 171 -7.87 -3.26 -11.27
CA ASP A 171 -9.25 -3.71 -11.23
C ASP A 171 -9.52 -4.91 -12.15
N ALA A 172 -8.97 -4.89 -13.35
CA ALA A 172 -9.20 -5.93 -14.37
C ALA A 172 -8.83 -7.36 -13.91
N PRO A 173 -7.64 -7.65 -13.35
CA PRO A 173 -7.33 -8.99 -12.84
C PRO A 173 -8.17 -9.38 -11.61
N LEU A 174 -8.61 -8.40 -10.80
CA LEU A 174 -9.49 -8.65 -9.66
C LEU A 174 -10.89 -9.09 -10.10
N GLU A 175 -11.44 -8.49 -11.15
CA GLU A 175 -12.72 -8.90 -11.74
C GLU A 175 -12.65 -10.33 -12.27
N ILE A 176 -11.58 -10.69 -12.97
CA ILE A 176 -11.37 -12.06 -13.47
C ILE A 176 -11.35 -13.06 -12.31
N GLN A 177 -10.60 -12.79 -11.24
CA GLN A 177 -10.56 -13.64 -10.06
C GLN A 177 -11.94 -13.80 -9.40
N GLN A 178 -12.72 -12.73 -9.30
CA GLN A 178 -14.07 -12.78 -8.75
C GLN A 178 -15.00 -13.63 -9.60
N ARG A 179 -14.95 -13.50 -10.93
CA ARG A 179 -15.78 -14.28 -11.86
C ARG A 179 -15.42 -15.76 -11.85
N VAL A 180 -14.12 -16.09 -11.74
CA VAL A 180 -13.66 -17.47 -11.55
C VAL A 180 -14.17 -18.04 -10.22
N ALA A 181 -14.07 -17.27 -9.13
CA ALA A 181 -14.56 -17.70 -7.82
C ALA A 181 -16.09 -17.92 -7.75
N ARG A 182 -16.85 -17.23 -8.61
CA ARG A 182 -18.31 -17.41 -8.77
C ARG A 182 -18.68 -18.53 -9.75
N GLY A 183 -17.70 -19.17 -10.40
CA GLY A 183 -17.95 -20.18 -11.43
C GLY A 183 -18.48 -19.64 -12.76
N GLU A 184 -18.41 -18.34 -12.99
CA GLU A 184 -18.87 -17.67 -14.21
C GLU A 184 -17.87 -17.80 -15.38
N LEU A 185 -16.61 -18.08 -15.07
CA LEU A 185 -15.52 -18.37 -16.03
C LEU A 185 -14.97 -19.75 -15.68
N GLY A 186 -14.95 -20.66 -16.67
CA GLY A 186 -14.28 -21.94 -16.52
C GLY A 186 -12.79 -21.72 -16.23
N ASN A 187 -12.19 -22.58 -15.41
CA ASN A 187 -10.76 -22.57 -15.15
C ASN A 187 -10.02 -22.94 -16.46
N THR A 188 -9.64 -21.94 -17.25
CA THR A 188 -8.82 -22.13 -18.46
C THR A 188 -7.38 -22.37 -18.06
N GLY A 189 -7.15 -23.51 -17.41
CA GLY A 189 -5.83 -24.04 -17.08
C GLY A 189 -5.65 -25.40 -17.77
N GLU A 190 -5.26 -25.37 -19.02
CA GLU A 190 -4.48 -26.39 -19.70
C GLU A 190 -3.22 -25.78 -20.25
#